data_c36f85c822d4813e5e7b80791c882c46
#
_entry.id   c36f85c822d4813e5e7b80791c882c46
#
_cell.length_a   1.000
_cell.length_b   1.000
_cell.length_c   1.000
_cell.angle_alpha   90.00
_cell.angle_beta   90.00
_cell.angle_gamma   90.00
#
_symmetry.space_group_name_H-M   'P 1'
#
loop_
_entity.id
_entity.type
_entity.pdbx_description
1 polymer ?
#
loop_
_entity_poly.entity_id
_entity_poly.type
_entity_poly.pdbx_seq_one_letter_code
_entity_poly.pdbx_strand_id
1 'polypeptide(L)'
;MAQLAELWTAAKLPSQDLEKQLTQFQVAEDAEGKLVAAIALHIEASNGKIHSEAFVDFGLTDTLRPALWERLQVVAQNHGLFRLWTEETAPWWKKDAGFTAPSEEILQKIPQVYGPRHAAWLTLRLKDEGADPALLDKEIAMFKEAERLARERLVYRGKVIKFIGTAISVLLFLSAVCLLFWVLRHRKG
;
A
#
# COMPACT_ATOMS: atom_id res chain seq x y z
N MET A 1 -19.55 -11.32 8.84
CA MET A 1 -20.84 -10.66 8.63
C MET A 1 -21.43 -10.13 9.93
N ALA A 2 -21.77 -10.95 10.91
CA ALA A 2 -22.40 -10.50 12.16
C ALA A 2 -21.65 -9.32 12.81
N GLN A 3 -20.35 -9.41 13.02
CA GLN A 3 -19.54 -8.35 13.63
C GLN A 3 -19.59 -7.01 12.86
N LEU A 4 -19.62 -7.06 11.51
CA LEU A 4 -19.68 -5.84 10.70
C LEU A 4 -21.07 -5.17 10.82
N ALA A 5 -22.15 -5.95 10.87
CA ALA A 5 -23.50 -5.45 11.10
C ALA A 5 -23.66 -4.82 12.50
N GLU A 6 -23.04 -5.41 13.53
CA GLU A 6 -22.98 -4.84 14.88
C GLU A 6 -22.25 -3.49 14.87
N LEU A 7 -21.13 -3.41 14.19
CA LEU A 7 -20.34 -2.17 14.05
C LEU A 7 -21.16 -1.05 13.36
N TRP A 8 -21.85 -1.36 12.27
CA TRP A 8 -22.70 -0.41 11.58
C TRP A 8 -23.89 0.04 12.43
N THR A 9 -24.49 -0.88 13.17
CA THR A 9 -25.59 -0.56 14.08
C THR A 9 -25.12 0.39 15.19
N ALA A 10 -23.96 0.13 15.79
CA ALA A 10 -23.35 1.00 16.78
C ALA A 10 -23.04 2.40 16.23
N ALA A 11 -22.59 2.47 14.96
CA ALA A 11 -22.33 3.72 14.23
C ALA A 11 -23.60 4.38 13.65
N LYS A 12 -24.79 3.79 13.83
CA LYS A 12 -26.08 4.25 13.29
C LYS A 12 -26.09 4.34 11.76
N LEU A 13 -25.38 3.45 11.08
CA LEU A 13 -25.34 3.34 9.64
C LEU A 13 -26.46 2.42 9.11
N PRO A 14 -26.93 2.60 7.85
CA PRO A 14 -28.00 1.79 7.27
C PRO A 14 -27.49 0.40 6.85
N SER A 15 -27.44 -0.54 7.79
CA SER A 15 -26.83 -1.87 7.62
C SER A 15 -27.37 -2.66 6.40
N GLN A 16 -28.68 -2.59 6.12
CA GLN A 16 -29.29 -3.33 5.01
C GLN A 16 -28.76 -2.94 3.62
N ASP A 17 -28.39 -1.68 3.42
CA ASP A 17 -27.80 -1.21 2.17
C ASP A 17 -26.31 -1.51 2.08
N LEU A 18 -25.62 -1.48 3.23
CA LEU A 18 -24.19 -1.76 3.32
C LEU A 18 -23.89 -3.25 3.15
N GLU A 19 -24.80 -4.15 3.50
CA GLU A 19 -24.66 -5.58 3.25
C GLU A 19 -24.50 -5.93 1.78
N LYS A 20 -25.06 -5.14 0.87
CA LYS A 20 -24.89 -5.30 -0.58
C LYS A 20 -23.54 -4.85 -1.10
N GLN A 21 -22.77 -4.15 -0.27
CA GLN A 21 -21.53 -3.46 -0.65
C GLN A 21 -20.30 -3.97 0.14
N LEU A 22 -20.36 -5.18 0.68
CA LEU A 22 -19.34 -5.77 1.55
C LEU A 22 -17.92 -5.72 0.99
N THR A 23 -17.79 -5.93 -0.32
CA THR A 23 -16.48 -5.93 -1.01
C THR A 23 -15.79 -4.57 -1.03
N GLN A 24 -16.52 -3.50 -0.70
CA GLN A 24 -15.99 -2.15 -0.64
C GLN A 24 -15.33 -1.83 0.72
N PHE A 25 -15.59 -2.66 1.76
CA PHE A 25 -15.11 -2.38 3.09
C PHE A 25 -13.68 -2.84 3.33
N GLN A 26 -12.91 -1.95 3.95
CA GLN A 26 -11.67 -2.25 4.62
C GLN A 26 -11.96 -2.27 6.12
N VAL A 27 -11.39 -3.25 6.82
CA VAL A 27 -11.66 -3.46 8.25
C VAL A 27 -10.36 -3.52 9.04
N ALA A 28 -10.42 -3.14 10.30
CA ALA A 28 -9.38 -3.37 11.28
C ALA A 28 -9.89 -4.36 12.33
N GLU A 29 -9.03 -5.30 12.70
CA GLU A 29 -9.28 -6.32 13.74
C GLU A 29 -8.31 -6.11 14.90
N ASP A 30 -8.76 -6.44 16.10
CA ASP A 30 -7.89 -6.53 17.27
C ASP A 30 -7.08 -7.84 17.29
N ALA A 31 -6.29 -8.06 18.35
CA ALA A 31 -5.46 -9.25 18.51
C ALA A 31 -6.29 -10.54 18.64
N GLU A 32 -7.54 -10.44 19.05
CA GLU A 32 -8.50 -11.53 19.21
C GLU A 32 -9.30 -11.83 17.93
N GLY A 33 -9.07 -11.05 16.84
CA GLY A 33 -9.78 -11.18 15.56
C GLY A 33 -11.19 -10.59 15.58
N LYS A 34 -11.46 -9.68 16.50
CA LYS A 34 -12.73 -8.94 16.55
C LYS A 34 -12.61 -7.66 15.74
N LEU A 35 -13.63 -7.34 14.93
CA LEU A 35 -13.67 -6.09 14.18
C LEU A 35 -13.79 -4.89 15.11
N VAL A 36 -12.85 -3.96 15.00
CA VAL A 36 -12.80 -2.73 15.82
C VAL A 36 -13.07 -1.47 15.01
N ALA A 37 -12.87 -1.51 13.70
CA ALA A 37 -13.19 -0.42 12.79
C ALA A 37 -13.47 -0.90 11.37
N ALA A 38 -14.21 -0.10 10.61
CA ALA A 38 -14.48 -0.33 9.20
C ALA A 38 -14.64 1.00 8.45
N ILE A 39 -14.31 0.99 7.16
CA ILE A 39 -14.52 2.10 6.23
C ILE A 39 -14.71 1.55 4.82
N ALA A 40 -15.57 2.16 4.02
CA ALA A 40 -15.82 1.72 2.66
C ALA A 40 -15.17 2.64 1.62
N LEU A 41 -14.79 2.05 0.48
CA LEU A 41 -14.35 2.72 -0.74
C LEU A 41 -15.19 2.23 -1.91
N HIS A 42 -16.15 3.04 -2.34
CA HIS A 42 -16.92 2.80 -3.55
C HIS A 42 -16.15 3.34 -4.76
N ILE A 43 -15.81 2.46 -5.69
CA ILE A 43 -15.04 2.80 -6.89
C ILE A 43 -15.98 2.94 -8.08
N GLU A 44 -15.89 4.09 -8.76
CA GLU A 44 -16.58 4.36 -10.00
C GLU A 44 -15.61 4.96 -11.03
N ALA A 45 -15.32 4.22 -12.08
CA ALA A 45 -14.28 4.55 -13.06
C ALA A 45 -12.94 4.85 -12.37
N SER A 46 -12.40 6.06 -12.51
CA SER A 46 -11.16 6.51 -11.89
C SER A 46 -11.36 7.33 -10.61
N ASN A 47 -12.55 7.29 -10.02
CA ASN A 47 -12.89 7.97 -8.78
C ASN A 47 -13.21 6.97 -7.67
N GLY A 48 -12.95 7.38 -6.42
CA GLY A 48 -13.34 6.61 -5.24
C GLY A 48 -14.12 7.49 -4.25
N LYS A 49 -15.26 6.99 -3.74
CA LYS A 49 -15.98 7.61 -2.62
C LYS A 49 -15.66 6.86 -1.34
N ILE A 50 -15.08 7.56 -0.38
CA ILE A 50 -14.91 7.07 0.99
C ILE A 50 -16.18 7.37 1.76
N HIS A 51 -16.72 6.36 2.45
CA HIS A 51 -17.97 6.48 3.21
C HIS A 51 -18.08 5.43 4.31
N SER A 52 -19.08 5.58 5.16
CA SER A 52 -19.47 4.59 6.19
C SER A 52 -18.34 4.25 7.15
N GLU A 53 -17.61 5.28 7.60
CA GLU A 53 -16.61 5.14 8.65
C GLU A 53 -17.29 4.73 9.95
N ALA A 54 -16.82 3.63 10.57
CA ALA A 54 -17.38 3.10 11.81
C ALA A 54 -16.27 2.60 12.73
N PHE A 55 -16.39 2.88 14.03
CA PHE A 55 -15.49 2.44 15.10
C PHE A 55 -16.29 1.87 16.26
N VAL A 56 -15.78 0.80 16.89
CA VAL A 56 -16.34 0.26 18.13
C VAL A 56 -16.10 1.24 19.28
N ASP A 57 -14.92 1.85 19.34
CA ASP A 57 -14.53 2.82 20.36
C ASP A 57 -13.98 4.08 19.69
N PHE A 58 -14.62 5.20 19.96
CA PHE A 58 -14.17 6.51 19.48
C PHE A 58 -12.82 6.94 20.05
N GLY A 59 -12.38 6.40 21.19
CA GLY A 59 -11.06 6.64 21.76
C GLY A 59 -9.92 6.08 20.90
N LEU A 60 -10.21 5.12 20.02
CA LEU A 60 -9.22 4.51 19.12
C LEU A 60 -9.16 5.15 17.72
N THR A 61 -10.01 6.15 17.46
CA THR A 61 -10.09 6.79 16.12
C THR A 61 -8.76 7.36 15.66
N ASP A 62 -7.98 7.97 16.55
CA ASP A 62 -6.70 8.59 16.21
C ASP A 62 -5.62 7.58 15.79
N THR A 63 -5.78 6.32 16.20
CA THR A 63 -4.88 5.23 15.80
C THR A 63 -5.42 4.44 14.61
N LEU A 64 -6.71 4.11 14.62
CA LEU A 64 -7.31 3.23 13.61
C LEU A 64 -7.61 3.94 12.30
N ARG A 65 -8.00 5.22 12.33
CA ARG A 65 -8.28 5.99 11.12
C ARG A 65 -7.05 6.15 10.22
N PRO A 66 -5.85 6.51 10.71
CA PRO A 66 -4.65 6.52 9.88
C PRO A 66 -4.34 5.16 9.24
N ALA A 67 -4.47 4.05 9.99
CA ALA A 67 -4.23 2.71 9.47
C ALA A 67 -5.23 2.31 8.36
N LEU A 68 -6.51 2.60 8.55
CA LEU A 68 -7.53 2.41 7.52
C LEU A 68 -7.27 3.30 6.31
N TRP A 69 -6.83 4.53 6.51
CA TRP A 69 -6.47 5.45 5.44
C TRP A 69 -5.28 4.94 4.60
N GLU A 70 -4.22 4.48 5.23
CA GLU A 70 -3.09 3.85 4.53
C GLU A 70 -3.58 2.68 3.65
N ARG A 71 -4.47 1.85 4.19
CA ARG A 71 -5.06 0.76 3.42
C ARG A 71 -5.89 1.24 2.25
N LEU A 72 -6.72 2.28 2.43
CA LEU A 72 -7.50 2.88 1.35
C LEU A 72 -6.62 3.47 0.25
N GLN A 73 -5.49 4.11 0.61
CA GLN A 73 -4.53 4.64 -0.35
C GLN A 73 -3.94 3.51 -1.23
N VAL A 74 -3.56 2.38 -0.62
CA VAL A 74 -3.07 1.22 -1.37
C VAL A 74 -4.14 0.68 -2.33
N VAL A 75 -5.39 0.57 -1.88
CA VAL A 75 -6.51 0.14 -2.74
C VAL A 75 -6.71 1.13 -3.88
N ALA A 76 -6.74 2.42 -3.58
CA ALA A 76 -6.90 3.48 -4.59
C ALA A 76 -5.78 3.46 -5.65
N GLN A 77 -4.53 3.25 -5.23
CA GLN A 77 -3.38 3.12 -6.12
C GLN A 77 -3.49 1.87 -7.02
N ASN A 78 -3.86 0.72 -6.44
CA ASN A 78 -4.01 -0.53 -7.18
C ASN A 78 -5.12 -0.45 -8.24
N HIS A 79 -6.17 0.31 -7.97
CA HIS A 79 -7.26 0.58 -8.92
C HIS A 79 -6.98 1.76 -9.86
N GLY A 80 -5.83 2.41 -9.73
CA GLY A 80 -5.45 3.54 -10.59
C GLY A 80 -6.34 4.76 -10.44
N LEU A 81 -6.90 5.00 -9.24
CA LEU A 81 -7.80 6.12 -9.01
C LEU A 81 -7.07 7.46 -9.13
N PHE A 82 -7.73 8.44 -9.75
CA PHE A 82 -7.20 9.80 -9.87
C PHE A 82 -7.67 10.70 -8.73
N ARG A 83 -8.88 10.45 -8.21
CA ARG A 83 -9.51 11.34 -7.24
C ARG A 83 -10.32 10.55 -6.21
N LEU A 84 -10.22 11.00 -4.97
CA LEU A 84 -11.06 10.53 -3.87
C LEU A 84 -12.06 11.62 -3.48
N TRP A 85 -13.22 11.17 -3.02
CA TRP A 85 -14.33 11.98 -2.55
C TRP A 85 -14.81 11.45 -1.21
N THR A 86 -15.25 12.33 -0.34
CA THR A 86 -15.88 11.94 0.92
C THR A 86 -16.85 13.02 1.41
N GLU A 87 -17.83 12.59 2.19
CA GLU A 87 -18.73 13.44 2.96
C GLU A 87 -18.48 13.29 4.46
N GLU A 88 -17.46 12.51 4.84
CA GLU A 88 -17.11 12.29 6.24
C GLU A 88 -16.72 13.62 6.92
N THR A 89 -17.31 13.86 8.10
CA THR A 89 -17.26 15.17 8.77
C THR A 89 -16.08 15.31 9.72
N ALA A 90 -15.35 14.23 10.04
CA ALA A 90 -14.23 14.29 10.96
C ALA A 90 -13.17 15.30 10.47
N PRO A 91 -12.71 16.23 11.31
CA PRO A 91 -11.71 17.23 10.95
C PRO A 91 -10.40 16.64 10.44
N TRP A 92 -10.10 15.43 10.82
CA TRP A 92 -8.94 14.66 10.42
C TRP A 92 -8.82 14.53 8.89
N TRP A 93 -9.93 14.35 8.18
CA TRP A 93 -9.92 14.25 6.71
C TRP A 93 -9.34 15.50 6.03
N LYS A 94 -9.58 16.69 6.62
CA LYS A 94 -9.01 17.93 6.11
C LYS A 94 -7.58 18.17 6.58
N LYS A 95 -7.31 17.92 7.87
CA LYS A 95 -6.03 18.28 8.51
C LYS A 95 -4.91 17.33 8.18
N ASP A 96 -5.20 16.02 8.24
CA ASP A 96 -4.18 14.97 8.20
C ASP A 96 -4.19 14.22 6.87
N ALA A 97 -5.37 13.90 6.32
CA ALA A 97 -5.49 13.23 5.03
C ALA A 97 -5.40 14.18 3.82
N GLY A 98 -5.47 15.50 4.03
CA GLY A 98 -5.28 16.51 2.99
C GLY A 98 -6.48 16.74 2.06
N PHE A 99 -7.68 16.33 2.45
CA PHE A 99 -8.89 16.62 1.69
C PHE A 99 -9.25 18.10 1.76
N THR A 100 -9.71 18.64 0.65
CA THR A 100 -10.13 20.04 0.53
C THR A 100 -11.55 20.14 -0.03
N ALA A 101 -12.19 21.28 0.19
CA ALA A 101 -13.46 21.58 -0.49
C ALA A 101 -13.21 21.70 -2.00
N PRO A 102 -14.00 21.01 -2.86
CA PRO A 102 -13.85 21.12 -4.30
C PRO A 102 -14.25 22.49 -4.80
N SER A 103 -13.60 22.99 -5.85
CA SER A 103 -14.14 24.11 -6.63
C SER A 103 -15.43 23.68 -7.35
N GLU A 104 -16.21 24.65 -7.82
CA GLU A 104 -17.47 24.36 -8.52
C GLU A 104 -17.24 23.50 -9.78
N GLU A 105 -16.17 23.77 -10.52
CA GLU A 105 -15.78 22.99 -11.71
C GLU A 105 -15.42 21.53 -11.36
N ILE A 106 -14.75 21.31 -10.23
CA ILE A 106 -14.40 19.98 -9.75
C ILE A 106 -15.65 19.26 -9.24
N LEU A 107 -16.53 19.94 -8.53
CA LEU A 107 -17.78 19.38 -8.04
C LEU A 107 -18.68 18.89 -9.18
N GLN A 108 -18.61 19.50 -10.36
CA GLN A 108 -19.32 19.04 -11.55
C GLN A 108 -18.83 17.68 -12.07
N LYS A 109 -17.61 17.31 -11.77
CA LYS A 109 -16.98 16.04 -12.18
C LYS A 109 -17.26 14.87 -11.24
N ILE A 110 -17.97 15.09 -10.14
CA ILE A 110 -18.35 14.01 -9.22
C ILE A 110 -19.24 12.99 -9.92
N PRO A 111 -18.98 11.68 -9.82
CA PRO A 111 -19.85 10.67 -10.38
C PRO A 111 -21.27 10.75 -9.81
N GLN A 112 -22.27 10.67 -10.67
CA GLN A 112 -23.70 10.79 -10.26
C GLN A 112 -24.11 9.71 -9.26
N VAL A 113 -23.49 8.53 -9.34
CA VAL A 113 -23.74 7.39 -8.43
C VAL A 113 -23.38 7.70 -6.98
N TYR A 114 -22.51 8.70 -6.73
CA TYR A 114 -22.12 9.06 -5.36
C TYR A 114 -23.17 9.89 -4.62
N GLY A 115 -24.15 10.42 -5.32
CA GLY A 115 -25.24 11.20 -4.77
C GLY A 115 -25.28 12.63 -5.28
N PRO A 116 -26.15 13.47 -4.67
CA PRO A 116 -26.34 14.85 -5.11
C PRO A 116 -25.11 15.72 -4.86
N ARG A 117 -24.92 16.72 -5.72
CA ARG A 117 -23.86 17.71 -5.59
C ARG A 117 -24.22 18.75 -4.54
N HIS A 118 -23.44 18.85 -3.48
CA HIS A 118 -23.61 19.83 -2.42
C HIS A 118 -22.29 20.24 -1.77
N ALA A 119 -22.31 21.26 -0.95
CA ALA A 119 -21.12 21.88 -0.38
C ALA A 119 -20.38 21.04 0.69
N ALA A 120 -20.99 19.94 1.16
CA ALA A 120 -20.33 19.08 2.18
C ALA A 120 -19.25 18.15 1.60
N TRP A 121 -19.20 18.00 0.28
CA TRP A 121 -18.19 17.18 -0.36
C TRP A 121 -16.78 17.69 -0.11
N LEU A 122 -15.90 16.75 0.18
CA LEU A 122 -14.45 16.94 0.21
C LEU A 122 -13.81 16.09 -0.89
N THR A 123 -12.69 16.56 -1.43
CA THR A 123 -11.97 15.87 -2.47
C THR A 123 -10.47 15.87 -2.22
N LEU A 124 -9.81 14.78 -2.61
CA LEU A 124 -8.37 14.64 -2.65
C LEU A 124 -7.96 14.17 -4.04
N ARG A 125 -7.05 14.88 -4.68
CA ARG A 125 -6.45 14.48 -5.95
C ARG A 125 -5.26 13.56 -5.67
N LEU A 126 -5.27 12.36 -6.25
CA LEU A 126 -4.18 11.37 -6.10
C LEU A 126 -3.14 11.47 -7.23
N LYS A 127 -3.62 11.77 -8.46
CA LYS A 127 -2.79 11.89 -9.67
C LYS A 127 -3.30 13.02 -10.54
N ASP A 128 -2.46 13.52 -11.42
CA ASP A 128 -2.87 14.50 -12.44
C ASP A 128 -3.79 13.86 -13.48
N GLU A 129 -4.98 14.43 -13.68
CA GLU A 129 -5.96 14.01 -14.69
C GLU A 129 -5.42 14.15 -16.14
N GLY A 130 -4.27 14.77 -16.30
CA GLY A 130 -3.60 14.99 -17.57
C GLY A 130 -2.26 14.29 -17.70
N ALA A 131 -1.90 13.40 -16.77
CA ALA A 131 -0.74 12.55 -16.96
C ALA A 131 -1.06 11.61 -18.13
N ASP A 132 -0.48 11.93 -19.31
CA ASP A 132 -0.56 11.10 -20.51
C ASP A 132 -0.29 9.64 -20.12
N PRO A 133 -1.19 8.69 -20.42
CA PRO A 133 -0.96 7.26 -20.14
C PRO A 133 0.41 6.81 -20.62
N ALA A 134 0.91 7.38 -21.71
CA ALA A 134 2.23 7.13 -22.26
C ALA A 134 3.38 7.60 -21.34
N LEU A 135 3.18 8.67 -20.54
CA LEU A 135 4.16 9.10 -19.54
C LEU A 135 4.15 8.19 -18.32
N LEU A 136 2.97 7.72 -17.89
CA LEU A 136 2.83 6.77 -16.79
C LEU A 136 3.45 5.41 -17.16
N ASP A 137 3.20 4.91 -18.38
CA ASP A 137 3.81 3.69 -18.89
C ASP A 137 5.34 3.82 -18.98
N LYS A 138 5.84 5.00 -19.33
CA LYS A 138 7.27 5.29 -19.37
C LYS A 138 7.90 5.34 -17.97
N GLU A 139 7.24 5.92 -16.99
CA GLU A 139 7.69 5.89 -15.59
C GLU A 139 7.69 4.48 -15.01
N ILE A 140 6.62 3.70 -15.25
CA ILE A 140 6.54 2.30 -14.85
C ILE A 140 7.63 1.46 -15.54
N ALA A 141 7.89 1.69 -16.82
CA ALA A 141 8.96 1.02 -17.56
C ALA A 141 10.34 1.36 -16.99
N MET A 142 10.61 2.64 -16.70
CA MET A 142 11.86 3.08 -16.06
C MET A 142 12.03 2.47 -14.66
N PHE A 143 10.95 2.37 -13.87
CA PHE A 143 10.99 1.76 -12.55
C PHE A 143 11.30 0.26 -12.61
N LYS A 144 10.66 -0.47 -13.54
CA LYS A 144 10.93 -1.89 -13.80
C LYS A 144 12.36 -2.11 -14.31
N GLU A 145 12.87 -1.22 -15.12
CA GLU A 145 14.25 -1.30 -15.63
C GLU A 145 15.28 -1.01 -14.54
N ALA A 146 15.02 -0.04 -13.65
CA ALA A 146 15.84 0.22 -12.48
C ALA A 146 15.86 -0.97 -11.51
N GLU A 147 14.71 -1.61 -11.28
CA GLU A 147 14.62 -2.82 -10.46
C GLU A 147 15.38 -4.00 -11.08
N ARG A 148 15.29 -4.17 -12.40
CA ARG A 148 16.03 -5.20 -13.13
C ARG A 148 17.54 -4.99 -13.01
N LEU A 149 18.01 -3.76 -13.22
CA LEU A 149 19.41 -3.41 -13.07
C LEU A 149 19.92 -3.59 -11.63
N ALA A 150 19.09 -3.27 -10.63
CA ALA A 150 19.42 -3.52 -9.23
C ALA A 150 19.56 -5.02 -8.94
N ARG A 151 18.67 -5.88 -9.46
CA ARG A 151 18.74 -7.34 -9.33
C ARG A 151 19.96 -7.91 -10.05
N GLU A 152 20.26 -7.45 -11.24
CA GLU A 152 21.46 -7.88 -12.00
C GLU A 152 22.76 -7.55 -11.25
N ARG A 153 22.85 -6.36 -10.61
CA ARG A 153 23.99 -5.98 -9.77
C ARG A 153 24.14 -6.89 -8.54
N LEU A 154 23.04 -7.30 -7.92
CA LEU A 154 23.06 -8.23 -6.78
C LEU A 154 23.53 -9.63 -7.19
N VAL A 155 23.06 -10.13 -8.34
CA VAL A 155 23.47 -11.42 -8.88
C VAL A 155 24.95 -11.41 -9.28
N TYR A 156 25.42 -10.31 -9.87
CA TYR A 156 26.83 -10.16 -10.24
C TYR A 156 27.74 -10.15 -9.01
N ARG A 157 27.37 -9.39 -7.95
CA ARG A 157 28.10 -9.43 -6.67
C ARG A 157 28.14 -10.82 -6.05
N GLY A 158 27.05 -11.58 -6.10
CA GLY A 158 27.00 -12.96 -5.62
C GLY A 158 27.96 -13.89 -6.38
N LYS A 159 28.11 -13.74 -7.71
CA LYS A 159 29.04 -14.50 -8.53
C LYS A 159 30.49 -14.15 -8.21
N VAL A 160 30.80 -12.86 -8.03
CA VAL A 160 32.17 -12.41 -7.68
C VAL A 160 32.58 -12.94 -6.30
N ILE A 161 31.70 -12.92 -5.31
CA ILE A 161 31.98 -13.46 -3.96
C ILE A 161 32.24 -14.97 -4.02
N LYS A 162 31.44 -15.74 -4.79
CA LYS A 162 31.69 -17.18 -5.00
C LYS A 162 33.04 -17.44 -5.64
N PHE A 163 33.42 -16.66 -6.66
CA PHE A 163 34.70 -16.82 -7.34
C PHE A 163 35.89 -16.55 -6.40
N ILE A 164 35.82 -15.48 -5.60
CA ILE A 164 36.84 -15.13 -4.60
C ILE A 164 36.95 -16.24 -3.54
N GLY A 165 35.81 -16.73 -3.02
CA GLY A 165 35.79 -17.82 -2.04
C GLY A 165 36.44 -19.10 -2.58
N THR A 166 36.18 -19.46 -3.83
CA THR A 166 36.78 -20.63 -4.48
C THR A 166 38.30 -20.45 -4.67
N ALA A 167 38.73 -19.27 -5.10
CA ALA A 167 40.15 -18.98 -5.27
C ALA A 167 40.93 -19.04 -3.95
N ILE A 168 40.38 -18.50 -2.87
CA ILE A 168 40.99 -18.60 -1.53
C ILE A 168 41.09 -20.05 -1.05
N SER A 169 40.04 -20.84 -1.25
CA SER A 169 40.04 -22.26 -0.87
C SER A 169 41.11 -23.05 -1.61
N VAL A 170 41.30 -22.85 -2.90
CA VAL A 170 42.35 -23.48 -3.70
C VAL A 170 43.73 -23.08 -3.23
N LEU A 171 43.95 -21.78 -2.92
CA LEU A 171 45.23 -21.28 -2.40
C LEU A 171 45.59 -21.93 -1.04
N LEU A 172 44.63 -22.04 -0.14
CA LEU A 172 44.82 -22.68 1.17
C LEU A 172 45.12 -24.16 1.00
N PHE A 173 44.45 -24.87 0.09
CA PHE A 173 44.70 -26.25 -0.20
C PHE A 173 46.13 -26.49 -0.73
N LEU A 174 46.56 -25.66 -1.69
CA LEU A 174 47.93 -25.73 -2.26
C LEU A 174 48.98 -25.44 -1.19
N SER A 175 48.79 -24.48 -0.30
CA SER A 175 49.70 -24.16 0.79
C SER A 175 49.82 -25.30 1.78
N ALA A 176 48.69 -25.97 2.11
CA ALA A 176 48.71 -27.15 2.99
C ALA A 176 49.45 -28.34 2.36
N VAL A 177 49.28 -28.59 1.06
CA VAL A 177 50.00 -29.63 0.32
C VAL A 177 51.50 -29.33 0.28
N CYS A 178 51.91 -28.09 0.02
CA CYS A 178 53.32 -27.68 0.03
C CYS A 178 53.99 -27.85 1.42
N LEU A 179 53.27 -27.46 2.48
CA LEU A 179 53.71 -27.68 3.85
C LEU A 179 53.90 -29.17 4.18
N LEU A 180 52.95 -30.00 3.79
CA LEU A 180 53.04 -31.44 4.00
C LEU A 180 54.24 -32.06 3.27
N PHE A 181 54.48 -31.62 2.04
CA PHE A 181 55.61 -32.07 1.23
C PHE A 181 56.95 -31.64 1.85
N TRP A 182 57.01 -30.39 2.38
CA TRP A 182 58.18 -29.84 3.06
C TRP A 182 58.51 -30.60 4.34
N VAL A 183 57.48 -30.92 5.18
CA VAL A 183 57.64 -31.68 6.41
C VAL A 183 58.11 -33.15 6.12
N LEU A 184 57.52 -33.80 5.10
CA LEU A 184 57.91 -35.15 4.70
C LEU A 184 59.36 -35.23 4.18
N ARG A 185 59.81 -34.19 3.47
CA ARG A 185 61.15 -34.10 2.94
C ARG A 185 62.20 -33.87 4.06
N HIS A 186 61.88 -33.09 5.09
CA HIS A 186 62.78 -32.85 6.22
C HIS A 186 62.78 -33.94 7.28
N ARG A 187 61.82 -34.84 7.26
CA ARG A 187 61.75 -35.98 8.20
C ARG A 187 62.58 -37.19 7.74
N LYS A 188 63.13 -37.18 6.51
CA LYS A 188 63.94 -38.24 5.92
C LYS A 188 65.44 -37.93 5.88
N GLY A 189 65.89 -36.81 6.45
CA GLY A 189 67.26 -36.44 6.72
C GLY A 189 67.58 -36.49 8.23
#